data_c920601f393703f840c7566931f14063
#
_entry.id   c920601f393703f840c7566931f14063
#
_cell.length_a   1.000
_cell.length_b   1.000
_cell.length_c   1.000
_cell.angle_alpha   90.00
_cell.angle_beta   90.00
_cell.angle_gamma   90.00
#
_symmetry.space_group_name_H-M   'P 1'
#
loop_
_entity.id
_entity.type
_entity.pdbx_description
1 polymer ?
#
loop_
_entity_poly.entity_id
_entity_poly.type
_entity_poly.pdbx_seq_one_letter_code
_entity_poly.pdbx_strand_id
1 'polypeptide(L)'
;MEVVEHVKSSIANAENGISKINKNIIEYTGYTGTKTRHFYNNICSIPNCKYLEIGTWYGSSSISAMYNNNISATFIDNWSQFNGKRKILEDALNYYRGNNEYDIIESDCWKVDTSKLPEYNVYLYDGGHEYIDQYNAIKYYYNNLSKNCIVMVDDWNWENVRKGTLDAFRDLNVKFLFKHEIFVDDISGMPNHAGKHTWWNGIGIFVLNKD
;
A
#
# COMPACT_ATOMS: atom_id res chain seq x y z
N MET A 1 4.80 -13.85 15.33
CA MET A 1 3.82 -13.37 16.34
C MET A 1 3.81 -11.85 16.42
N GLU A 2 4.95 -11.21 16.57
CA GLU A 2 5.07 -9.74 16.70
C GLU A 2 4.47 -8.96 15.52
N VAL A 3 4.77 -9.35 14.27
CA VAL A 3 4.24 -8.68 13.05
C VAL A 3 2.71 -8.79 12.97
N VAL A 4 2.13 -9.92 13.33
CA VAL A 4 0.66 -10.11 13.31
C VAL A 4 -0.02 -9.20 14.33
N GLU A 5 0.51 -9.07 15.53
CA GLU A 5 -0.04 -8.17 16.56
C GLU A 5 0.12 -6.70 16.16
N HIS A 6 1.23 -6.35 15.49
CA HIS A 6 1.41 -5.02 14.92
C HIS A 6 0.32 -4.69 13.88
N VAL A 7 0.03 -5.62 12.96
CA VAL A 7 -1.04 -5.43 11.96
C VAL A 7 -2.40 -5.28 12.61
N LYS A 8 -2.76 -6.15 13.57
CA LYS A 8 -4.04 -6.05 14.31
C LYS A 8 -4.19 -4.72 15.04
N SER A 9 -3.13 -4.28 15.73
CA SER A 9 -3.11 -2.99 16.42
C SER A 9 -3.23 -1.83 15.43
N SER A 10 -2.57 -1.92 14.27
CA SER A 10 -2.65 -0.91 13.21
C SER A 10 -4.06 -0.77 12.65
N ILE A 11 -4.78 -1.87 12.45
CA ILE A 11 -6.18 -1.88 12.03
C ILE A 11 -7.06 -1.22 13.10
N ALA A 12 -6.95 -1.66 14.35
CA ALA A 12 -7.74 -1.14 15.46
C ALA A 12 -7.51 0.36 15.67
N ASN A 13 -6.27 0.82 15.57
CA ASN A 13 -5.92 2.23 15.68
C ASN A 13 -6.49 3.04 14.51
N ALA A 14 -6.40 2.52 13.28
CA ALA A 14 -6.95 3.19 12.10
C ALA A 14 -8.48 3.34 12.17
N GLU A 15 -9.20 2.33 12.68
CA GLU A 15 -10.64 2.41 12.94
C GLU A 15 -11.01 3.57 13.87
N ASN A 16 -10.15 3.88 14.82
CA ASN A 16 -10.33 4.95 15.80
C ASN A 16 -9.68 6.27 15.39
N GLY A 17 -9.14 6.37 14.17
CA GLY A 17 -8.45 7.58 13.69
C GLY A 17 -7.15 7.89 14.45
N ILE A 18 -6.48 6.87 14.97
CA ILE A 18 -5.26 7.00 15.77
C ILE A 18 -4.04 6.66 14.91
N SER A 19 -3.15 7.62 14.74
CA SER A 19 -1.81 7.47 14.16
C SER A 19 -1.00 8.74 14.38
N LYS A 20 0.17 8.84 13.73
CA LYS A 20 1.02 10.05 13.81
C LYS A 20 0.59 11.15 12.81
N ILE A 21 -0.31 10.85 11.84
CA ILE A 21 -0.68 11.81 10.79
C ILE A 21 -1.50 12.97 11.35
N ASN A 22 -1.34 14.12 10.73
CA ASN A 22 -2.09 15.32 11.06
C ASN A 22 -3.15 15.65 9.99
N LYS A 23 -3.90 16.73 10.22
CA LYS A 23 -4.96 17.19 9.32
C LYS A 23 -4.47 17.41 7.88
N ASN A 24 -3.26 17.93 7.68
CA ASN A 24 -2.73 18.19 6.34
C ASN A 24 -2.53 16.89 5.53
N ILE A 25 -2.09 15.81 6.20
CA ILE A 25 -1.98 14.50 5.58
C ILE A 25 -3.36 13.90 5.29
N ILE A 26 -4.32 14.06 6.21
CA ILE A 26 -5.70 13.56 6.04
C ILE A 26 -6.40 14.25 4.86
N GLU A 27 -6.17 15.55 4.68
CA GLU A 27 -6.80 16.37 3.65
C GLU A 27 -6.00 16.46 2.35
N TYR A 28 -4.82 15.83 2.28
CA TYR A 28 -4.01 15.83 1.07
C TYR A 28 -4.76 15.19 -0.10
N THR A 29 -4.61 15.78 -1.28
CA THR A 29 -5.29 15.30 -2.50
C THR A 29 -4.90 13.86 -2.83
N GLY A 30 -5.88 12.98 -2.97
CA GLY A 30 -5.66 11.57 -3.33
C GLY A 30 -6.91 10.71 -3.16
N TYR A 31 -6.88 9.56 -3.77
CA TYR A 31 -7.95 8.56 -3.76
C TYR A 31 -7.76 7.55 -2.61
N THR A 32 -7.58 8.05 -1.39
CA THR A 32 -7.29 7.25 -0.20
C THR A 32 -8.18 7.70 0.95
N GLY A 33 -8.87 6.77 1.58
CA GLY A 33 -9.75 7.03 2.70
C GLY A 33 -9.00 7.44 3.98
N THR A 34 -9.67 8.12 4.89
CA THR A 34 -9.07 8.59 6.14
C THR A 34 -8.55 7.43 6.98
N LYS A 35 -9.35 6.37 7.14
CA LYS A 35 -8.91 5.18 7.90
C LYS A 35 -7.74 4.48 7.23
N THR A 36 -7.75 4.40 5.89
CA THR A 36 -6.65 3.82 5.10
C THR A 36 -5.35 4.60 5.32
N ARG A 37 -5.40 5.95 5.37
CA ARG A 37 -4.22 6.79 5.66
C ARG A 37 -3.67 6.55 7.06
N HIS A 38 -4.53 6.47 8.07
CA HIS A 38 -4.11 6.11 9.42
C HIS A 38 -3.48 4.72 9.46
N PHE A 39 -4.04 3.77 8.72
CA PHE A 39 -3.55 2.41 8.63
C PHE A 39 -2.16 2.34 8.00
N TYR A 40 -1.93 2.97 6.85
CA TYR A 40 -0.61 3.00 6.20
C TYR A 40 0.45 3.62 7.11
N ASN A 41 0.10 4.69 7.82
CA ASN A 41 1.00 5.29 8.80
C ASN A 41 1.36 4.34 9.94
N ASN A 42 0.36 3.65 10.50
CA ASN A 42 0.57 2.70 11.58
C ASN A 42 1.38 1.48 11.13
N ILE A 43 1.06 0.89 9.97
CA ILE A 43 1.80 -0.25 9.41
C ILE A 43 3.28 0.10 9.23
N CYS A 44 3.56 1.25 8.63
CA CYS A 44 4.92 1.70 8.36
C CYS A 44 5.68 2.19 9.62
N SER A 45 5.04 2.16 10.80
CA SER A 45 5.74 2.40 12.08
C SER A 45 6.50 1.17 12.59
N ILE A 46 6.43 0.03 11.91
CA ILE A 46 7.21 -1.17 12.25
C ILE A 46 8.71 -0.87 12.20
N PRO A 47 9.53 -1.37 13.15
CA PRO A 47 10.96 -1.17 13.12
C PRO A 47 11.60 -1.66 11.82
N ASN A 48 12.58 -0.91 11.31
CA ASN A 48 13.28 -1.21 10.06
C ASN A 48 12.34 -1.40 8.86
N CYS A 49 11.31 -0.58 8.77
CA CYS A 49 10.34 -0.63 7.67
C CYS A 49 11.03 -0.37 6.33
N LYS A 50 10.93 -1.35 5.45
CA LYS A 50 11.32 -1.27 4.04
C LYS A 50 10.06 -1.39 3.20
N TYR A 51 9.61 -0.29 2.65
CA TYR A 51 8.31 -0.12 2.03
C TYR A 51 8.41 -0.09 0.50
N LEU A 52 7.60 -0.89 -0.16
CA LEU A 52 7.39 -0.83 -1.61
C LEU A 52 5.94 -0.41 -1.89
N GLU A 53 5.75 0.57 -2.76
CA GLU A 53 4.44 0.99 -3.24
C GLU A 53 4.41 1.05 -4.76
N ILE A 54 3.41 0.42 -5.36
CA ILE A 54 3.11 0.44 -6.79
C ILE A 54 1.81 1.21 -6.99
N GLY A 55 1.84 2.26 -7.85
CA GLY A 55 0.67 3.11 -8.07
C GLY A 55 0.56 4.25 -7.07
N THR A 56 1.48 5.19 -7.13
CA THR A 56 1.61 6.25 -6.12
C THR A 56 0.82 7.52 -6.48
N TRP A 57 0.55 7.73 -7.76
CA TRP A 57 -0.11 8.92 -8.30
C TRP A 57 0.41 10.22 -7.67
N TYR A 58 -0.39 10.93 -6.85
CA TYR A 58 0.00 12.17 -6.16
C TYR A 58 0.61 11.94 -4.77
N GLY A 59 0.65 10.68 -4.30
CA GLY A 59 1.36 10.29 -3.08
C GLY A 59 0.57 10.39 -1.79
N SER A 60 -0.77 10.38 -1.81
CA SER A 60 -1.57 10.42 -0.57
C SER A 60 -1.32 9.23 0.36
N SER A 61 -1.17 8.02 -0.20
CA SER A 61 -0.74 6.80 0.50
C SER A 61 0.71 6.90 0.95
N SER A 62 1.59 7.31 0.04
CA SER A 62 3.04 7.42 0.26
C SER A 62 3.40 8.36 1.41
N ILE A 63 2.85 9.60 1.41
CA ILE A 63 3.09 10.56 2.51
C ILE A 63 2.45 10.12 3.81
N SER A 64 1.32 9.40 3.75
CA SER A 64 0.71 8.81 4.95
C SER A 64 1.62 7.77 5.57
N ALA A 65 2.19 6.87 4.76
CA ALA A 65 3.16 5.86 5.20
C ALA A 65 4.41 6.51 5.84
N MET A 66 4.93 7.58 5.24
CA MET A 66 6.18 8.23 5.66
C MET A 66 6.03 9.14 6.86
N TYR A 67 4.88 9.82 7.04
CA TYR A 67 4.74 10.92 7.98
C TYR A 67 5.10 10.53 9.42
N ASN A 68 6.12 11.21 10.00
CA ASN A 68 6.66 10.95 11.33
C ASN A 68 7.10 9.49 11.59
N ASN A 69 7.35 8.73 10.53
CA ASN A 69 8.00 7.43 10.56
C ASN A 69 9.49 7.55 10.20
N ASN A 70 10.18 6.43 10.24
CA ASN A 70 11.57 6.30 9.80
C ASN A 70 11.64 5.03 8.92
N ILE A 71 11.41 5.21 7.62
CA ILE A 71 11.33 4.12 6.65
C ILE A 71 12.30 4.31 5.50
N SER A 72 12.67 3.19 4.87
CA SER A 72 13.28 3.18 3.54
C SER A 72 12.23 2.74 2.54
N ALA A 73 11.91 3.57 1.54
CA ALA A 73 10.79 3.34 0.64
C ALA A 73 11.21 3.34 -0.84
N THR A 74 10.51 2.57 -1.65
CA THR A 74 10.55 2.66 -3.12
C THR A 74 9.14 2.87 -3.65
N PHE A 75 8.99 3.92 -4.46
CA PHE A 75 7.74 4.33 -5.07
C PHE A 75 7.82 4.13 -6.58
N ILE A 76 6.89 3.35 -7.14
CA ILE A 76 6.88 3.02 -8.57
C ILE A 76 5.56 3.47 -9.18
N ASP A 77 5.65 4.30 -10.22
CA ASP A 77 4.51 4.73 -11.03
C ASP A 77 5.00 5.15 -12.42
N ASN A 78 4.16 5.10 -13.42
CA ASN A 78 4.42 5.62 -14.75
C ASN A 78 3.62 6.90 -15.07
N TRP A 79 2.76 7.32 -14.15
CA TRP A 79 1.86 8.48 -14.26
C TRP A 79 1.04 8.54 -15.55
N SER A 80 0.75 7.39 -16.16
CA SER A 80 0.00 7.31 -17.40
C SER A 80 -1.51 7.54 -17.23
N GLN A 81 -2.01 7.47 -16.00
CA GLN A 81 -3.44 7.56 -15.69
C GLN A 81 -3.77 8.81 -14.87
N PHE A 82 -5.05 9.22 -14.88
CA PHE A 82 -5.63 10.28 -14.05
C PHE A 82 -4.88 11.62 -14.10
N ASN A 83 -4.25 11.95 -15.25
CA ASN A 83 -3.41 13.15 -15.40
C ASN A 83 -2.32 13.26 -14.32
N GLY A 84 -1.83 12.13 -13.84
CA GLY A 84 -0.77 12.05 -12.85
C GLY A 84 0.50 12.78 -13.28
N LYS A 85 1.26 13.28 -12.31
CA LYS A 85 2.53 13.95 -12.55
C LYS A 85 3.53 13.59 -11.45
N ARG A 86 4.63 12.97 -11.84
CA ARG A 86 5.74 12.65 -10.93
C ARG A 86 6.13 13.81 -10.02
N LYS A 87 6.19 15.02 -10.58
CA LYS A 87 6.60 16.22 -9.84
C LYS A 87 5.73 16.50 -8.61
N ILE A 88 4.43 16.19 -8.67
CA ILE A 88 3.52 16.37 -7.53
C ILE A 88 3.89 15.42 -6.39
N LEU A 89 4.12 14.14 -6.71
CA LEU A 89 4.60 13.17 -5.73
C LEU A 89 5.94 13.62 -5.14
N GLU A 90 6.91 13.97 -6.00
CA GLU A 90 8.25 14.35 -5.58
C GLU A 90 8.25 15.55 -4.63
N ASP A 91 7.44 16.58 -4.91
CA ASP A 91 7.27 17.73 -4.04
C ASP A 91 6.65 17.35 -2.69
N ALA A 92 5.64 16.49 -2.71
CA ALA A 92 5.00 16.00 -1.48
C ALA A 92 5.97 15.19 -0.61
N LEU A 93 6.66 14.24 -1.21
CA LEU A 93 7.65 13.41 -0.50
C LEU A 93 8.79 14.28 0.08
N ASN A 94 9.30 15.25 -0.68
CA ASN A 94 10.33 16.16 -0.19
C ASN A 94 9.83 17.00 0.99
N TYR A 95 8.61 17.52 0.91
CA TYR A 95 8.03 18.34 1.96
C TYR A 95 7.79 17.57 3.26
N TYR A 96 7.33 16.31 3.14
CA TYR A 96 7.01 15.45 4.31
C TYR A 96 8.11 14.45 4.63
N ARG A 97 9.28 14.57 4.05
CA ARG A 97 10.36 13.58 4.13
C ARG A 97 10.73 13.18 5.56
N GLY A 98 10.90 14.15 6.46
CA GLY A 98 11.42 13.86 7.80
C GLY A 98 12.75 13.11 7.74
N ASN A 99 12.85 12.00 8.47
CA ASN A 99 14.03 11.12 8.51
C ASN A 99 13.93 9.93 7.54
N ASN A 100 12.95 9.95 6.62
CA ASN A 100 12.78 8.84 5.69
C ASN A 100 13.78 8.91 4.53
N GLU A 101 14.16 7.74 4.03
CA GLU A 101 14.88 7.58 2.77
C GLU A 101 13.94 7.03 1.71
N TYR A 102 14.05 7.50 0.47
CA TYR A 102 13.20 6.97 -0.60
C TYR A 102 13.81 7.11 -1.98
N ASP A 103 13.38 6.20 -2.87
CA ASP A 103 13.62 6.22 -4.30
C ASP A 103 12.29 6.31 -5.06
N ILE A 104 12.29 7.05 -6.19
CA ILE A 104 11.16 7.12 -7.12
C ILE A 104 11.59 6.50 -8.44
N ILE A 105 10.90 5.45 -8.86
CA ILE A 105 11.11 4.78 -10.14
C ILE A 105 9.95 5.14 -11.07
N GLU A 106 10.23 5.99 -12.06
CA GLU A 106 9.28 6.30 -13.13
C GLU A 106 9.34 5.22 -14.20
N SER A 107 8.43 4.25 -14.10
CA SER A 107 8.37 3.11 -15.01
C SER A 107 7.00 2.43 -14.96
N ASP A 108 6.64 1.78 -16.07
CA ASP A 108 5.70 0.69 -16.03
C ASP A 108 6.22 -0.37 -15.04
N CYS A 109 5.40 -0.75 -14.05
CA CYS A 109 5.81 -1.65 -12.98
C CYS A 109 6.26 -3.03 -13.50
N TRP A 110 5.80 -3.44 -14.68
CA TRP A 110 6.19 -4.69 -15.34
C TRP A 110 7.54 -4.62 -16.06
N LYS A 111 8.15 -3.43 -16.15
CA LYS A 111 9.45 -3.19 -16.79
C LYS A 111 10.57 -2.88 -15.79
N VAL A 112 10.25 -2.82 -14.52
CA VAL A 112 11.24 -2.61 -13.46
C VAL A 112 12.12 -3.85 -13.33
N ASP A 113 13.43 -3.65 -13.35
CA ASP A 113 14.41 -4.71 -13.08
C ASP A 113 14.40 -5.03 -11.58
N THR A 114 13.59 -6.02 -11.20
CA THR A 114 13.42 -6.42 -9.80
C THR A 114 14.70 -6.95 -9.16
N SER A 115 15.69 -7.39 -9.95
CA SER A 115 16.99 -7.85 -9.42
C SER A 115 17.81 -6.73 -8.79
N LYS A 116 17.49 -5.47 -9.10
CA LYS A 116 18.13 -4.27 -8.54
C LYS A 116 17.39 -3.69 -7.33
N LEU A 117 16.20 -4.21 -7.03
CA LEU A 117 15.41 -3.77 -5.90
C LEU A 117 15.89 -4.44 -4.61
N PRO A 118 15.85 -3.74 -3.48
CA PRO A 118 16.13 -4.34 -2.18
C PRO A 118 15.01 -5.32 -1.77
N GLU A 119 15.18 -5.93 -0.61
CA GLU A 119 14.14 -6.71 0.03
C GLU A 119 13.21 -5.78 0.84
N TYR A 120 11.88 -6.02 0.78
CA TYR A 120 10.85 -5.23 1.45
C TYR A 120 10.07 -6.07 2.46
N ASN A 121 9.75 -5.49 3.61
CA ASN A 121 8.90 -6.11 4.63
C ASN A 121 7.48 -5.56 4.65
N VAL A 122 7.22 -4.49 3.90
CA VAL A 122 5.87 -3.92 3.70
C VAL A 122 5.69 -3.61 2.21
N TYR A 123 4.63 -4.14 1.63
CA TYR A 123 4.30 -3.95 0.21
C TYR A 123 2.86 -3.49 0.05
N LEU A 124 2.64 -2.42 -0.70
CA LEU A 124 1.33 -1.95 -1.15
C LEU A 124 1.26 -2.04 -2.67
N TYR A 125 0.19 -2.68 -3.16
CA TYR A 125 -0.20 -2.60 -4.57
C TYR A 125 -1.50 -1.83 -4.72
N ASP A 126 -1.43 -0.72 -5.44
CA ASP A 126 -2.51 0.20 -5.80
C ASP A 126 -2.38 0.60 -7.28
N GLY A 127 -2.13 -0.39 -8.13
CA GLY A 127 -1.95 -0.24 -9.58
C GLY A 127 -3.17 -0.67 -10.37
N GLY A 128 -2.97 -1.31 -11.54
CA GLY A 128 -4.07 -1.79 -12.39
C GLY A 128 -5.01 -2.76 -11.68
N HIS A 129 -6.32 -2.66 -11.96
CA HIS A 129 -7.36 -3.39 -11.23
C HIS A 129 -7.91 -4.61 -11.97
N GLU A 130 -7.34 -4.92 -13.14
CA GLU A 130 -7.72 -6.15 -13.84
C GLU A 130 -7.14 -7.38 -13.12
N TYR A 131 -7.82 -8.50 -13.29
CA TYR A 131 -7.39 -9.78 -12.71
C TYR A 131 -5.91 -10.06 -12.95
N ILE A 132 -5.44 -9.86 -14.18
CA ILE A 132 -4.07 -10.17 -14.56
C ILE A 132 -3.05 -9.23 -13.91
N ASP A 133 -3.40 -7.96 -13.70
CA ASP A 133 -2.55 -6.99 -13.01
C ASP A 133 -2.34 -7.41 -11.56
N GLN A 134 -3.42 -7.76 -10.88
CA GLN A 134 -3.41 -8.20 -9.49
C GLN A 134 -2.64 -9.52 -9.30
N TYR A 135 -2.85 -10.48 -10.21
CA TYR A 135 -2.14 -11.73 -10.21
C TYR A 135 -0.63 -11.52 -10.40
N ASN A 136 -0.25 -10.70 -11.37
CA ASN A 136 1.14 -10.40 -11.66
C ASN A 136 1.80 -9.56 -10.58
N ALA A 137 1.09 -8.62 -9.94
CA ALA A 137 1.63 -7.77 -8.88
C ALA A 137 2.25 -8.59 -7.75
N ILE A 138 1.57 -9.66 -7.36
CA ILE A 138 2.10 -10.56 -6.32
C ILE A 138 3.29 -11.35 -6.87
N LYS A 139 3.17 -11.97 -8.05
CA LYS A 139 4.21 -12.87 -8.59
C LYS A 139 5.49 -12.14 -8.97
N TYR A 140 5.36 -10.96 -9.58
CA TYR A 140 6.50 -10.21 -10.10
C TYR A 140 7.44 -9.71 -8.99
N TYR A 141 6.85 -9.22 -7.89
CA TYR A 141 7.62 -8.68 -6.77
C TYR A 141 7.85 -9.69 -5.63
N TYR A 142 7.33 -10.92 -5.73
CA TYR A 142 7.40 -11.90 -4.66
C TYR A 142 8.83 -12.16 -4.14
N ASN A 143 9.81 -12.23 -5.03
CA ASN A 143 11.21 -12.49 -4.64
C ASN A 143 11.83 -11.32 -3.87
N ASN A 144 11.29 -10.11 -4.02
CA ASN A 144 11.73 -8.93 -3.27
C ASN A 144 11.02 -8.75 -1.92
N LEU A 145 10.07 -9.63 -1.58
CA LEU A 145 9.44 -9.60 -0.27
C LEU A 145 10.25 -10.43 0.72
N SER A 146 10.42 -9.89 1.92
CA SER A 146 11.14 -10.58 3.01
C SER A 146 10.39 -11.84 3.49
N LYS A 147 11.10 -12.68 4.22
CA LYS A 147 10.54 -13.93 4.76
C LYS A 147 9.22 -13.71 5.50
N ASN A 148 9.17 -12.70 6.37
CA ASN A 148 7.95 -12.26 7.02
C ASN A 148 7.62 -10.86 6.52
N CYS A 149 6.57 -10.72 5.74
CA CYS A 149 6.19 -9.45 5.15
C CYS A 149 4.70 -9.19 5.26
N ILE A 150 4.36 -7.90 5.24
CA ILE A 150 2.99 -7.40 5.18
C ILE A 150 2.71 -7.04 3.73
N VAL A 151 1.68 -7.62 3.14
CA VAL A 151 1.19 -7.28 1.80
C VAL A 151 -0.18 -6.63 1.94
N MET A 152 -0.35 -5.48 1.32
CA MET A 152 -1.59 -4.72 1.27
C MET A 152 -2.00 -4.56 -0.19
N VAL A 153 -3.29 -4.73 -0.46
CA VAL A 153 -3.86 -4.56 -1.79
C VAL A 153 -5.07 -3.66 -1.67
N ASP A 154 -5.03 -2.52 -2.36
CA ASP A 154 -6.14 -1.55 -2.38
C ASP A 154 -7.31 -2.03 -3.24
N ASP A 155 -8.42 -1.29 -3.25
CA ASP A 155 -9.62 -1.58 -4.04
C ASP A 155 -10.20 -2.99 -3.84
N TRP A 156 -10.15 -3.50 -2.62
CA TRP A 156 -10.53 -4.87 -2.28
C TRP A 156 -12.01 -5.20 -2.50
N ASN A 157 -12.86 -4.20 -2.64
CA ASN A 157 -14.27 -4.39 -3.01
C ASN A 157 -14.45 -4.98 -4.41
N TRP A 158 -13.47 -4.84 -5.29
CA TRP A 158 -13.57 -5.34 -6.66
C TRP A 158 -13.20 -6.82 -6.75
N GLU A 159 -14.05 -7.59 -7.43
CA GLU A 159 -13.88 -9.04 -7.54
C GLU A 159 -12.59 -9.43 -8.27
N ASN A 160 -12.26 -8.72 -9.37
CA ASN A 160 -11.03 -8.98 -10.13
C ASN A 160 -9.78 -8.79 -9.28
N VAL A 161 -9.78 -7.76 -8.41
CA VAL A 161 -8.68 -7.49 -7.48
C VAL A 161 -8.49 -8.67 -6.53
N ARG A 162 -9.56 -9.08 -5.85
CA ARG A 162 -9.50 -10.22 -4.92
C ARG A 162 -9.07 -11.49 -5.60
N LYS A 163 -9.72 -11.82 -6.73
CA LYS A 163 -9.48 -13.08 -7.42
C LYS A 163 -8.05 -13.18 -7.94
N GLY A 164 -7.55 -12.15 -8.61
CA GLY A 164 -6.18 -12.13 -9.12
C GLY A 164 -5.14 -12.30 -8.01
N THR A 165 -5.29 -11.52 -6.94
CA THR A 165 -4.41 -11.60 -5.77
C THR A 165 -4.41 -12.97 -5.09
N LEU A 166 -5.61 -13.51 -4.82
CA LEU A 166 -5.73 -14.79 -4.11
C LEU A 166 -5.26 -15.97 -4.95
N ASP A 167 -5.49 -15.94 -6.26
CA ASP A 167 -4.99 -16.95 -7.18
C ASP A 167 -3.47 -16.93 -7.27
N ALA A 168 -2.84 -15.75 -7.27
CA ALA A 168 -1.38 -15.62 -7.22
C ALA A 168 -0.79 -16.20 -5.93
N PHE A 169 -1.39 -15.91 -4.78
CA PHE A 169 -0.96 -16.49 -3.51
C PHE A 169 -1.09 -18.01 -3.48
N ARG A 170 -2.18 -18.55 -4.04
CA ARG A 170 -2.39 -20.00 -4.15
C ARG A 170 -1.31 -20.64 -5.01
N ASP A 171 -1.00 -20.06 -6.18
CA ASP A 171 -0.04 -20.63 -7.12
C ASP A 171 1.41 -20.54 -6.62
N LEU A 172 1.69 -19.61 -5.70
CA LEU A 172 2.95 -19.49 -4.99
C LEU A 172 3.02 -20.35 -3.71
N ASN A 173 1.95 -21.09 -3.38
CA ASN A 173 1.81 -21.84 -2.13
C ASN A 173 2.11 -21.00 -0.88
N VAL A 174 1.66 -19.74 -0.86
CA VAL A 174 1.95 -18.81 0.22
C VAL A 174 1.33 -19.29 1.53
N LYS A 175 2.10 -19.25 2.61
CA LYS A 175 1.60 -19.47 3.96
C LYS A 175 1.22 -18.14 4.60
N PHE A 176 -0.03 -18.01 5.00
CA PHE A 176 -0.50 -16.85 5.75
C PHE A 176 -0.32 -17.04 7.25
N LEU A 177 0.34 -16.09 7.90
CA LEU A 177 0.33 -15.94 9.35
C LEU A 177 -0.93 -15.18 9.80
N PHE A 178 -1.43 -14.29 8.92
CA PHE A 178 -2.64 -13.51 9.14
C PHE A 178 -3.23 -13.10 7.80
N LYS A 179 -4.55 -13.08 7.72
CA LYS A 179 -5.33 -12.57 6.60
C LYS A 179 -6.49 -11.77 7.15
N HIS A 180 -6.71 -10.58 6.62
CA HIS A 180 -7.85 -9.74 6.95
C HIS A 180 -8.32 -9.01 5.70
N GLU A 181 -9.65 -8.98 5.50
CA GLU A 181 -10.28 -8.38 4.34
C GLU A 181 -11.26 -7.33 4.84
N ILE A 182 -11.04 -6.08 4.46
CA ILE A 182 -11.92 -4.98 4.82
C ILE A 182 -12.71 -4.59 3.58
N PHE A 183 -14.03 -4.65 3.70
CA PHE A 183 -14.98 -4.22 2.69
C PHE A 183 -15.67 -2.93 3.13
N VAL A 184 -16.10 -2.14 2.15
CA VAL A 184 -16.90 -0.93 2.36
C VAL A 184 -18.24 -1.11 1.69
N ASP A 185 -19.34 -0.85 2.41
CA ASP A 185 -20.70 -1.14 1.94
C ASP A 185 -21.14 -0.27 0.76
N ASP A 186 -20.59 0.92 0.63
CA ASP A 186 -20.89 1.82 -0.49
C ASP A 186 -19.87 1.63 -1.61
N ILE A 187 -20.21 0.73 -2.52
CA ILE A 187 -19.44 0.37 -3.72
C ILE A 187 -19.79 1.23 -4.94
N SER A 188 -20.26 2.43 -4.77
CA SER A 188 -20.60 3.27 -5.94
C SER A 188 -19.41 3.52 -6.86
N GLY A 189 -18.20 3.07 -6.46
CA GLY A 189 -16.96 3.12 -7.28
C GLY A 189 -16.58 4.54 -7.72
N MET A 190 -17.36 5.51 -7.29
CA MET A 190 -17.12 6.91 -7.58
C MET A 190 -16.31 7.52 -6.44
N PRO A 191 -15.38 8.43 -6.73
CA PRO A 191 -14.61 9.17 -5.73
C PRO A 191 -15.49 10.14 -4.94
N ASN A 192 -16.70 9.75 -4.63
CA ASN A 192 -17.70 10.53 -3.96
C ASN A 192 -17.74 10.19 -2.48
N HIS A 193 -16.94 10.93 -1.73
CA HIS A 193 -17.27 11.37 -0.38
C HIS A 193 -17.60 10.30 0.69
N ALA A 194 -18.33 9.23 0.41
CA ALA A 194 -18.64 8.18 1.37
C ALA A 194 -17.39 7.35 1.73
N GLY A 195 -16.57 7.01 0.76
CA GLY A 195 -15.29 6.31 0.97
C GLY A 195 -14.21 7.19 1.62
N LYS A 196 -14.30 8.52 1.52
CA LYS A 196 -13.25 9.45 1.98
C LYS A 196 -12.97 9.36 3.48
N HIS A 197 -13.98 9.09 4.29
CA HIS A 197 -13.85 9.00 5.76
C HIS A 197 -13.78 7.57 6.27
N THR A 198 -13.54 6.62 5.38
CA THR A 198 -13.55 5.19 5.66
C THR A 198 -12.27 4.52 5.13
N TRP A 199 -12.38 3.27 4.72
CA TRP A 199 -11.36 2.47 4.08
C TRP A 199 -11.35 2.60 2.55
N TRP A 200 -11.90 3.69 2.03
CA TRP A 200 -12.03 3.96 0.60
C TRP A 200 -12.87 2.88 -0.11
N ASN A 201 -12.26 2.06 -0.93
CA ASN A 201 -12.88 0.95 -1.67
C ASN A 201 -12.48 -0.42 -1.08
N GLY A 202 -12.15 -0.44 0.21
CA GLY A 202 -11.72 -1.64 0.90
C GLY A 202 -10.23 -1.95 0.72
N ILE A 203 -9.70 -2.84 1.55
CA ILE A 203 -8.29 -3.23 1.52
C ILE A 203 -8.11 -4.70 1.93
N GLY A 204 -7.30 -5.44 1.17
CA GLY A 204 -6.81 -6.76 1.55
C GLY A 204 -5.48 -6.66 2.30
N ILE A 205 -5.37 -7.34 3.45
CA ILE A 205 -4.21 -7.27 4.34
C ILE A 205 -3.74 -8.68 4.64
N PHE A 206 -2.48 -8.95 4.35
CA PHE A 206 -1.89 -10.28 4.48
C PHE A 206 -0.55 -10.21 5.20
N VAL A 207 -0.31 -11.07 6.17
CA VAL A 207 1.02 -11.32 6.71
C VAL A 207 1.48 -12.67 6.19
N LEU A 208 2.51 -12.64 5.38
CA LEU A 208 3.05 -13.82 4.74
C LEU A 208 4.22 -14.38 5.55
N ASN A 209 4.40 -15.70 5.47
CA ASN A 209 5.66 -16.37 5.81
C ASN A 209 6.16 -17.08 4.56
N LYS A 210 7.28 -16.61 4.04
CA LYS A 210 8.00 -17.26 2.93
C LYS A 210 9.01 -18.22 3.55
N ASP A 211 8.79 -19.52 3.40
CA ASP A 211 9.73 -20.56 3.84
C ASP A 211 10.97 -20.63 2.96
#